data_428fc5854453296d9a5d8825dc11f1a2
#
_entry.id   428fc5854453296d9a5d8825dc11f1a2
#
_cell.length_a   1.000
_cell.length_b   1.000
_cell.length_c   1.000
_cell.angle_alpha   90.00
_cell.angle_beta   90.00
_cell.angle_gamma   90.00
#
_symmetry.space_group_name_H-M   'P 1'
#
loop_
_entity.id
_entity.type
_entity.pdbx_description
1 polymer ?
#
loop_
_entity_poly.entity_id
_entity_poly.type
_entity_poly.pdbx_seq_one_letter_code
_entity_poly.pdbx_strand_id
1 'polypeptide(L)'
;MNQGTTILTLNNGYHLFSRKVGEGPIKLLCVHGGPGGTHEGFENFAPYLNDMGVEVYMYDQLGSYHSDQPDFSKEENRHFLTLDYYLGELEEVRQKMGLENFYLLGHSWGGLLAQEYALKYGQHLKGLVLMSMIDNIEEYAPHVNKLREDLFSNLEVQYMRDVEEEKNFDDPMYQHLVRKLYSLYVTRHPKLKHMVSLKAATVYNHFQGNNEFVMVGTLNGWDRRADLHKIETPTLLTFGEFDTMPLDSARRMQNTLPHSRLVITPDGGHCHNVDNPDAFFKSLSKFLQDVEDGTFQGA
;
A
#
# COMPACT_ATOMS: atom_id res chain seq x y z
N MET A 1 -7.40 -21.72 5.35
CA MET A 1 -6.33 -21.81 4.35
C MET A 1 -5.15 -22.57 4.96
N ASN A 2 -4.47 -23.45 4.23
CA ASN A 2 -3.28 -24.14 4.72
C ASN A 2 -2.07 -23.20 4.74
N GLN A 3 -1.07 -23.53 5.58
CA GLN A 3 0.22 -22.81 5.57
C GLN A 3 0.90 -22.91 4.19
N GLY A 4 1.61 -21.84 3.79
CA GLY A 4 2.34 -21.76 2.55
C GLY A 4 1.58 -21.10 1.41
N THR A 5 1.99 -21.37 0.19
CA THR A 5 1.41 -20.79 -1.04
C THR A 5 0.17 -21.55 -1.46
N THR A 6 -0.86 -20.84 -1.90
CA THR A 6 -2.10 -21.39 -2.44
C THR A 6 -2.56 -20.52 -3.62
N ILE A 7 -3.18 -21.13 -4.61
CA ILE A 7 -3.83 -20.42 -5.70
C ILE A 7 -5.31 -20.24 -5.35
N LEU A 8 -5.78 -19.00 -5.36
CA LEU A 8 -7.20 -18.68 -5.21
C LEU A 8 -7.83 -18.54 -6.58
N THR A 9 -8.87 -19.33 -6.85
CA THR A 9 -9.65 -19.17 -8.07
C THR A 9 -10.81 -18.22 -7.81
N LEU A 10 -10.84 -17.09 -8.53
CA LEU A 10 -11.92 -16.11 -8.46
C LEU A 10 -13.19 -16.62 -9.16
N ASN A 11 -14.32 -16.02 -8.85
CA ASN A 11 -15.61 -16.38 -9.47
C ASN A 11 -15.66 -16.13 -11.00
N ASN A 12 -14.83 -15.20 -11.47
CA ASN A 12 -14.63 -14.93 -12.90
C ASN A 12 -13.69 -15.92 -13.60
N GLY A 13 -13.14 -16.90 -12.87
CA GLY A 13 -12.25 -17.94 -13.38
C GLY A 13 -10.76 -17.62 -13.35
N TYR A 14 -10.35 -16.39 -13.04
CA TYR A 14 -8.94 -16.03 -12.88
C TYR A 14 -8.36 -16.58 -11.59
N HIS A 15 -7.02 -16.71 -11.56
CA HIS A 15 -6.26 -17.27 -10.47
C HIS A 15 -5.36 -16.21 -9.84
N LEU A 16 -5.41 -16.10 -8.51
CA LEU A 16 -4.53 -15.23 -7.75
C LEU A 16 -3.54 -16.05 -6.95
N PHE A 17 -2.29 -15.62 -6.94
CA PHE A 17 -1.31 -16.08 -5.97
C PHE A 17 -1.74 -15.62 -4.58
N SER A 18 -1.62 -16.53 -3.61
CA SER A 18 -1.82 -16.19 -2.20
C SER A 18 -0.91 -16.98 -1.31
N ARG A 19 -0.59 -16.42 -0.15
CA ARG A 19 0.28 -17.03 0.84
C ARG A 19 -0.24 -16.79 2.25
N LYS A 20 -0.15 -17.81 3.08
CA LYS A 20 -0.41 -17.75 4.52
C LYS A 20 0.84 -18.18 5.26
N VAL A 21 1.27 -17.40 6.26
CA VAL A 21 2.39 -17.70 7.16
C VAL A 21 2.01 -17.35 8.60
N GLY A 22 2.62 -18.06 9.56
CA GLY A 22 2.30 -17.90 10.97
C GLY A 22 1.08 -18.72 11.40
N GLU A 23 0.89 -18.86 12.71
CA GLU A 23 -0.22 -19.60 13.33
C GLU A 23 -0.74 -18.81 14.54
N GLY A 24 -2.07 -18.80 14.72
CA GLY A 24 -2.68 -18.19 15.90
C GLY A 24 -4.05 -17.59 15.64
N PRO A 25 -4.61 -16.93 16.66
CA PRO A 25 -5.97 -16.39 16.59
C PRO A 25 -6.07 -15.05 15.85
N ILE A 26 -4.97 -14.29 15.75
CA ILE A 26 -4.97 -12.96 15.13
C ILE A 26 -4.75 -13.13 13.61
N LYS A 27 -5.67 -12.62 12.81
CA LYS A 27 -5.62 -12.73 11.34
C LYS A 27 -5.33 -11.37 10.74
N LEU A 28 -4.22 -11.25 10.02
CA LEU A 28 -3.78 -10.03 9.34
C LEU A 28 -3.71 -10.27 7.84
N LEU A 29 -4.58 -9.61 7.06
CA LEU A 29 -4.53 -9.59 5.61
C LEU A 29 -3.75 -8.36 5.15
N CYS A 30 -2.68 -8.60 4.38
CA CYS A 30 -1.83 -7.56 3.81
C CYS A 30 -2.14 -7.35 2.32
N VAL A 31 -2.41 -6.11 1.93
CA VAL A 31 -2.71 -5.68 0.56
C VAL A 31 -1.56 -4.83 0.04
N HIS A 32 -0.91 -5.32 -1.02
CA HIS A 32 0.29 -4.68 -1.57
C HIS A 32 0.01 -3.33 -2.24
N GLY A 33 1.08 -2.55 -2.35
CA GLY A 33 1.12 -1.29 -3.07
C GLY A 33 1.27 -1.46 -4.59
N GLY A 34 1.70 -0.43 -5.22
CA GLY A 34 1.78 -0.27 -6.65
C GLY A 34 0.82 0.82 -7.10
N PRO A 35 -0.27 0.52 -7.79
CA PRO A 35 -0.96 -0.76 -8.11
C PRO A 35 -0.13 -1.74 -8.96
N GLY A 36 -0.57 -3.00 -9.03
CA GLY A 36 0.14 -4.04 -9.77
C GLY A 36 1.46 -4.47 -9.12
N GLY A 37 1.64 -4.20 -7.82
CA GLY A 37 2.74 -4.72 -7.03
C GLY A 37 2.58 -6.19 -6.67
N THR A 38 3.38 -6.68 -5.75
CA THR A 38 3.40 -8.07 -5.29
C THR A 38 3.59 -8.16 -3.78
N HIS A 39 3.38 -9.35 -3.21
CA HIS A 39 3.40 -9.62 -1.78
C HIS A 39 4.78 -9.52 -1.12
N GLU A 40 5.89 -9.53 -1.89
CA GLU A 40 7.25 -9.61 -1.33
C GLU A 40 7.56 -8.51 -0.31
N GLY A 41 6.91 -7.35 -0.42
CA GLY A 41 7.03 -6.27 0.56
C GLY A 41 6.59 -6.64 1.99
N PHE A 42 5.88 -7.76 2.16
CA PHE A 42 5.38 -8.25 3.45
C PHE A 42 6.06 -9.52 3.95
N GLU A 43 7.06 -10.03 3.25
CA GLU A 43 7.71 -11.29 3.66
C GLU A 43 8.43 -11.20 5.01
N ASN A 44 8.78 -10.00 5.48
CA ASN A 44 9.36 -9.79 6.80
C ASN A 44 8.32 -9.76 7.95
N PHE A 45 7.02 -9.85 7.67
CA PHE A 45 5.99 -9.72 8.71
C PHE A 45 5.96 -10.92 9.66
N ALA A 46 5.94 -12.14 9.13
CA ALA A 46 5.84 -13.33 9.95
C ALA A 46 6.97 -13.46 11.00
N PRO A 47 8.26 -13.25 10.69
CA PRO A 47 9.32 -13.32 11.70
C PRO A 47 9.14 -12.39 12.89
N TYR A 48 8.53 -11.22 12.69
CA TYR A 48 8.30 -10.25 13.77
C TYR A 48 7.00 -10.48 14.54
N LEU A 49 6.03 -11.20 13.94
CA LEU A 49 4.68 -11.33 14.50
C LEU A 49 4.36 -12.75 15.00
N ASN A 50 5.22 -13.74 14.74
CA ASN A 50 4.98 -15.15 15.11
C ASN A 50 4.72 -15.33 16.61
N ASP A 51 5.50 -14.68 17.46
CA ASP A 51 5.40 -14.82 18.92
C ASP A 51 4.08 -14.24 19.48
N MET A 52 3.38 -13.44 18.69
CA MET A 52 2.08 -12.87 19.04
C MET A 52 0.89 -13.74 18.59
N GLY A 53 1.14 -14.86 17.92
CA GLY A 53 0.09 -15.70 17.36
C GLY A 53 -0.66 -15.03 16.21
N VAL A 54 0.07 -14.37 15.31
CA VAL A 54 -0.51 -13.71 14.12
C VAL A 54 -0.37 -14.63 12.91
N GLU A 55 -1.49 -14.89 12.26
CA GLU A 55 -1.53 -15.46 10.90
C GLU A 55 -1.49 -14.31 9.89
N VAL A 56 -0.44 -14.22 9.09
CA VAL A 56 -0.29 -13.22 8.03
C VAL A 56 -0.75 -13.81 6.72
N TYR A 57 -1.73 -13.17 6.11
CA TYR A 57 -2.28 -13.50 4.79
C TYR A 57 -1.83 -12.42 3.80
N MET A 58 -1.42 -12.84 2.63
CA MET A 58 -1.05 -11.94 1.53
C MET A 58 -1.46 -12.55 0.20
N TYR A 59 -1.71 -11.72 -0.78
CA TYR A 59 -2.05 -12.15 -2.14
C TYR A 59 -1.56 -11.13 -3.15
N ASP A 60 -1.37 -11.56 -4.38
CA ASP A 60 -1.08 -10.70 -5.51
C ASP A 60 -2.36 -10.46 -6.30
N GLN A 61 -2.70 -9.19 -6.53
CA GLN A 61 -3.93 -8.79 -7.23
C GLN A 61 -3.91 -9.23 -8.70
N LEU A 62 -5.07 -9.30 -9.34
CA LEU A 62 -5.18 -9.58 -10.77
C LEU A 62 -4.33 -8.59 -11.58
N GLY A 63 -3.55 -9.12 -12.50
CA GLY A 63 -2.60 -8.31 -13.28
C GLY A 63 -1.22 -8.17 -12.65
N SER A 64 -1.03 -8.60 -11.39
CA SER A 64 0.29 -8.66 -10.74
C SER A 64 1.07 -9.92 -11.18
N TYR A 65 2.42 -9.90 -11.02
CA TYR A 65 3.31 -10.89 -11.65
C TYR A 65 3.02 -12.36 -11.31
N HIS A 66 2.60 -12.67 -10.08
CA HIS A 66 2.36 -14.07 -9.66
C HIS A 66 0.90 -14.51 -9.80
N SER A 67 0.03 -13.59 -10.18
CA SER A 67 -1.40 -13.84 -10.49
C SER A 67 -1.64 -13.84 -12.00
N ASP A 68 -2.82 -14.25 -12.42
CA ASP A 68 -3.21 -14.16 -13.82
C ASP A 68 -3.14 -12.71 -14.31
N GLN A 69 -2.67 -12.55 -15.54
CA GLN A 69 -2.49 -11.25 -16.19
C GLN A 69 -3.37 -11.18 -17.45
N PRO A 70 -4.62 -10.70 -17.34
CA PRO A 70 -5.45 -10.47 -18.51
C PRO A 70 -4.77 -9.53 -19.52
N ASP A 71 -5.00 -9.75 -20.80
CA ASP A 71 -4.57 -8.81 -21.84
C ASP A 71 -5.42 -7.54 -21.77
N PHE A 72 -4.97 -6.55 -21.00
CA PHE A 72 -5.67 -5.28 -20.79
C PHE A 72 -5.70 -4.36 -22.04
N SER A 73 -5.01 -4.72 -23.12
CA SER A 73 -5.17 -4.02 -24.40
C SER A 73 -6.53 -4.30 -25.05
N LYS A 74 -7.15 -5.44 -24.70
CA LYS A 74 -8.47 -5.82 -25.17
C LYS A 74 -9.58 -5.10 -24.43
N GLU A 75 -10.58 -4.62 -25.17
CA GLU A 75 -11.71 -3.87 -24.61
C GLU A 75 -12.46 -4.67 -23.54
N GLU A 76 -12.64 -5.97 -23.77
CA GLU A 76 -13.32 -6.88 -22.83
C GLU A 76 -12.66 -6.99 -21.46
N ASN A 77 -11.35 -6.69 -21.34
CA ASN A 77 -10.61 -6.78 -20.08
C ASN A 77 -10.40 -5.43 -19.38
N ARG A 78 -10.78 -4.32 -20.02
CA ARG A 78 -10.55 -2.99 -19.43
C ARG A 78 -11.36 -2.72 -18.17
N HIS A 79 -12.51 -3.39 -18.01
CA HIS A 79 -13.34 -3.27 -16.81
C HIS A 79 -12.65 -3.76 -15.53
N PHE A 80 -11.59 -4.58 -15.65
CA PHE A 80 -10.76 -4.98 -14.49
C PHE A 80 -9.87 -3.84 -14.00
N LEU A 81 -9.54 -2.85 -14.83
CA LEU A 81 -8.71 -1.71 -14.44
C LEU A 81 -9.57 -0.60 -13.82
N THR A 82 -10.28 -0.94 -12.75
CA THR A 82 -11.11 0.01 -11.98
C THR A 82 -10.94 -0.21 -10.48
N LEU A 83 -11.10 0.85 -9.71
CA LEU A 83 -11.06 0.77 -8.24
C LEU A 83 -12.16 -0.18 -7.70
N ASP A 84 -13.36 -0.11 -8.29
CA ASP A 84 -14.48 -0.96 -7.91
C ASP A 84 -14.18 -2.45 -8.11
N TYR A 85 -13.48 -2.80 -9.20
CA TYR A 85 -13.07 -4.18 -9.43
C TYR A 85 -12.11 -4.67 -8.33
N TYR A 86 -11.04 -3.93 -8.04
CA TYR A 86 -10.07 -4.34 -7.02
C TYR A 86 -10.66 -4.35 -5.61
N LEU A 87 -11.61 -3.48 -5.33
CA LEU A 87 -12.38 -3.53 -4.07
C LEU A 87 -13.26 -4.79 -3.99
N GLY A 88 -13.91 -5.15 -5.09
CA GLY A 88 -14.68 -6.40 -5.20
C GLY A 88 -13.80 -7.65 -5.09
N GLU A 89 -12.62 -7.63 -5.72
CA GLU A 89 -11.61 -8.68 -5.62
C GLU A 89 -11.14 -8.88 -4.18
N LEU A 90 -10.85 -7.79 -3.45
CA LEU A 90 -10.42 -7.86 -2.05
C LEU A 90 -11.51 -8.51 -1.17
N GLU A 91 -12.78 -8.18 -1.38
CA GLU A 91 -13.89 -8.82 -0.65
C GLU A 91 -14.01 -10.31 -1.03
N GLU A 92 -13.87 -10.68 -2.30
CA GLU A 92 -13.87 -12.06 -2.73
C GLU A 92 -12.70 -12.86 -2.14
N VAL A 93 -11.50 -12.27 -2.10
CA VAL A 93 -10.31 -12.86 -1.46
C VAL A 93 -10.57 -13.09 0.03
N ARG A 94 -11.13 -12.12 0.75
CA ARG A 94 -11.52 -12.28 2.15
C ARG A 94 -12.43 -13.50 2.34
N GLN A 95 -13.48 -13.59 1.53
CA GLN A 95 -14.45 -14.71 1.60
C GLN A 95 -13.78 -16.07 1.33
N LYS A 96 -12.95 -16.17 0.30
CA LYS A 96 -12.23 -17.40 -0.06
C LYS A 96 -11.19 -17.81 0.97
N MET A 97 -10.58 -16.84 1.65
CA MET A 97 -9.66 -17.09 2.77
C MET A 97 -10.40 -17.41 4.08
N GLY A 98 -11.72 -17.19 4.16
CA GLY A 98 -12.52 -17.40 5.37
C GLY A 98 -12.18 -16.43 6.49
N LEU A 99 -11.89 -15.17 6.15
CA LEU A 99 -11.51 -14.14 7.09
C LEU A 99 -12.74 -13.38 7.61
N GLU A 100 -12.99 -13.50 8.90
CA GLU A 100 -13.97 -12.70 9.64
C GLU A 100 -13.31 -12.12 10.87
N ASN A 101 -13.68 -10.91 11.24
CA ASN A 101 -13.16 -10.21 12.41
C ASN A 101 -11.62 -10.16 12.36
N PHE A 102 -11.07 -9.63 11.27
CA PHE A 102 -9.64 -9.65 10.93
C PHE A 102 -9.05 -8.24 10.86
N TYR A 103 -7.73 -8.16 10.84
CA TYR A 103 -6.99 -6.92 10.60
C TYR A 103 -6.69 -6.80 9.11
N LEU A 104 -6.97 -5.63 8.54
CA LEU A 104 -6.60 -5.29 7.17
C LEU A 104 -5.46 -4.29 7.19
N LEU A 105 -4.34 -4.64 6.57
CA LEU A 105 -3.23 -3.73 6.34
C LEU A 105 -3.10 -3.46 4.85
N GLY A 106 -3.15 -2.19 4.47
CA GLY A 106 -2.90 -1.76 3.11
C GLY A 106 -1.69 -0.84 3.03
N HIS A 107 -0.76 -1.15 2.13
CA HIS A 107 0.41 -0.32 1.85
C HIS A 107 0.21 0.47 0.55
N SER A 108 0.40 1.80 0.58
CA SER A 108 0.31 2.65 -0.61
C SER A 108 -1.05 2.45 -1.32
N TRP A 109 -1.08 2.07 -2.60
CA TRP A 109 -2.32 1.66 -3.29
C TRP A 109 -3.19 0.69 -2.46
N GLY A 110 -2.58 -0.30 -1.80
CA GLY A 110 -3.31 -1.17 -0.87
C GLY A 110 -3.95 -0.42 0.29
N GLY A 111 -3.34 0.69 0.73
CA GLY A 111 -3.90 1.59 1.75
C GLY A 111 -5.11 2.39 1.23
N LEU A 112 -5.12 2.75 -0.05
CA LEU A 112 -6.29 3.33 -0.71
C LEU A 112 -7.44 2.32 -0.73
N LEU A 113 -7.17 1.09 -1.20
CA LEU A 113 -8.16 0.00 -1.19
C LEU A 113 -8.66 -0.33 0.22
N ALA A 114 -7.79 -0.27 1.23
CA ALA A 114 -8.16 -0.53 2.61
C ALA A 114 -9.10 0.55 3.18
N GLN A 115 -8.95 1.83 2.78
CA GLN A 115 -9.89 2.90 3.10
C GLN A 115 -11.27 2.65 2.45
N GLU A 116 -11.29 2.33 1.16
CA GLU A 116 -12.53 1.98 0.45
C GLU A 116 -13.21 0.75 1.08
N TYR A 117 -12.41 -0.24 1.46
CA TYR A 117 -12.88 -1.45 2.12
C TYR A 117 -13.52 -1.13 3.49
N ALA A 118 -12.85 -0.34 4.31
CA ALA A 118 -13.35 0.06 5.61
C ALA A 118 -14.66 0.84 5.54
N LEU A 119 -14.81 1.71 4.52
CA LEU A 119 -16.04 2.46 4.28
C LEU A 119 -17.21 1.57 3.85
N LYS A 120 -16.95 0.51 3.08
CA LYS A 120 -18.00 -0.34 2.50
C LYS A 120 -18.24 -1.64 3.27
N TYR A 121 -17.19 -2.23 3.83
CA TYR A 121 -17.16 -3.56 4.45
C TYR A 121 -16.55 -3.56 5.86
N GLY A 122 -16.51 -2.40 6.52
CA GLY A 122 -15.88 -2.21 7.83
C GLY A 122 -16.39 -3.14 8.93
N GLN A 123 -17.63 -3.66 8.78
CA GLN A 123 -18.23 -4.62 9.75
C GLN A 123 -17.44 -5.95 9.86
N HIS A 124 -16.60 -6.29 8.90
CA HIS A 124 -15.74 -7.48 8.93
C HIS A 124 -14.39 -7.22 9.60
N LEU A 125 -14.04 -5.94 9.82
CA LEU A 125 -12.74 -5.55 10.34
C LEU A 125 -12.71 -5.50 11.87
N LYS A 126 -11.66 -6.04 12.45
CA LYS A 126 -11.26 -5.85 13.85
C LYS A 126 -10.36 -4.64 14.03
N GLY A 127 -9.51 -4.39 13.05
CA GLY A 127 -8.63 -3.24 13.00
C GLY A 127 -8.16 -2.95 11.57
N LEU A 128 -7.74 -1.73 11.34
CA LEU A 128 -7.27 -1.21 10.06
C LEU A 128 -5.86 -0.65 10.21
N VAL A 129 -4.97 -0.95 9.28
CA VAL A 129 -3.63 -0.35 9.22
C VAL A 129 -3.44 0.29 7.86
N LEU A 130 -3.31 1.61 7.85
CA LEU A 130 -3.00 2.41 6.67
C LEU A 130 -1.52 2.74 6.67
N MET A 131 -0.76 2.03 5.84
CA MET A 131 0.68 2.15 5.74
C MET A 131 1.05 2.98 4.52
N SER A 132 1.64 4.16 4.75
CA SER A 132 2.11 5.08 3.69
C SER A 132 1.01 5.38 2.65
N MET A 133 -0.19 5.76 3.11
CA MET A 133 -1.27 6.22 2.23
C MET A 133 -2.11 7.30 2.89
N ILE A 134 -2.32 8.37 2.19
CA ILE A 134 -3.18 9.49 2.58
C ILE A 134 -4.60 9.32 2.02
N ASP A 135 -5.47 10.28 2.30
CA ASP A 135 -6.91 10.22 2.00
C ASP A 135 -7.32 10.92 0.69
N ASN A 136 -6.36 11.44 -0.07
CA ASN A 136 -6.61 12.09 -1.35
C ASN A 136 -5.33 12.15 -2.21
N ILE A 137 -5.49 12.26 -3.52
CA ILE A 137 -4.35 12.38 -4.46
C ILE A 137 -4.00 13.85 -4.76
N GLU A 138 -4.90 14.79 -4.49
CA GLU A 138 -4.68 16.21 -4.77
C GLU A 138 -3.45 16.77 -4.02
N GLU A 139 -3.22 16.32 -2.78
CA GLU A 139 -2.08 16.76 -1.97
C GLU A 139 -0.79 16.02 -2.28
N TYR A 140 -0.88 14.82 -2.87
CA TYR A 140 0.26 13.98 -3.19
C TYR A 140 1.15 14.57 -4.29
N ALA A 141 0.58 14.94 -5.44
CA ALA A 141 1.36 15.41 -6.58
C ALA A 141 2.18 16.70 -6.30
N PRO A 142 1.64 17.73 -5.62
CA PRO A 142 2.44 18.87 -5.20
C PRO A 142 3.57 18.49 -4.24
N HIS A 143 3.33 17.56 -3.32
CA HIS A 143 4.33 17.11 -2.35
C HIS A 143 5.52 16.44 -3.03
N VAL A 144 5.30 15.47 -3.92
CA VAL A 144 6.39 14.79 -4.63
C VAL A 144 7.15 15.72 -5.58
N ASN A 145 6.48 16.72 -6.16
CA ASN A 145 7.16 17.78 -6.92
C ASN A 145 8.08 18.62 -6.02
N LYS A 146 7.62 18.96 -4.81
CA LYS A 146 8.46 19.67 -3.85
C LYS A 146 9.67 18.83 -3.45
N LEU A 147 9.55 17.52 -3.23
CA LEU A 147 10.69 16.64 -2.93
C LEU A 147 11.76 16.68 -4.05
N ARG A 148 11.33 16.77 -5.32
CA ARG A 148 12.25 16.96 -6.46
C ARG A 148 12.95 18.32 -6.40
N GLU A 149 12.20 19.39 -6.18
CA GLU A 149 12.71 20.77 -6.12
C GLU A 149 13.66 21.00 -4.94
N ASP A 150 13.41 20.34 -3.81
CA ASP A 150 14.27 20.39 -2.65
C ASP A 150 15.59 19.59 -2.83
N LEU A 151 15.61 18.58 -3.69
CA LEU A 151 16.74 17.67 -3.91
C LEU A 151 17.63 18.07 -5.09
N PHE A 152 17.06 18.61 -6.15
CA PHE A 152 17.72 18.82 -7.42
C PHE A 152 17.82 20.31 -7.79
N SER A 153 18.81 20.65 -8.62
CA SER A 153 18.87 21.97 -9.22
C SER A 153 17.69 22.25 -10.15
N ASN A 154 17.36 23.52 -10.38
CA ASN A 154 16.32 23.92 -11.31
C ASN A 154 16.51 23.30 -12.71
N LEU A 155 17.76 23.14 -13.14
CA LEU A 155 18.06 22.56 -14.45
C LEU A 155 17.72 21.07 -14.50
N GLU A 156 18.06 20.30 -13.44
CA GLU A 156 17.72 18.89 -13.34
C GLU A 156 16.21 18.68 -13.24
N VAL A 157 15.50 19.51 -12.46
CA VAL A 157 14.04 19.46 -12.37
C VAL A 157 13.40 19.74 -13.73
N GLN A 158 13.88 20.78 -14.45
CA GLN A 158 13.36 21.10 -15.80
C GLN A 158 13.63 19.94 -16.77
N TYR A 159 14.83 19.38 -16.74
CA TYR A 159 15.17 18.21 -17.57
C TYR A 159 14.22 17.03 -17.28
N MET A 160 13.92 16.74 -16.02
CA MET A 160 12.97 15.67 -15.68
C MET A 160 11.57 15.94 -16.25
N ARG A 161 11.10 17.18 -16.19
CA ARG A 161 9.80 17.58 -16.74
C ARG A 161 9.76 17.43 -18.27
N ASP A 162 10.82 17.86 -18.96
CA ASP A 162 10.93 17.74 -20.42
C ASP A 162 10.86 16.25 -20.85
N VAL A 163 11.60 15.38 -20.17
CA VAL A 163 11.58 13.92 -20.41
C VAL A 163 10.20 13.31 -20.14
N GLU A 164 9.52 13.78 -19.10
CA GLU A 164 8.15 13.33 -18.75
C GLU A 164 7.11 13.78 -19.79
N GLU A 165 7.24 15.00 -20.31
CA GLU A 165 6.39 15.52 -21.40
C GLU A 165 6.59 14.74 -22.70
N GLU A 166 7.86 14.44 -23.04
CA GLU A 166 8.22 13.62 -24.19
C GLU A 166 7.91 12.12 -24.00
N LYS A 167 7.57 11.70 -22.79
CA LYS A 167 7.36 10.28 -22.40
C LYS A 167 8.58 9.39 -22.65
N ASN A 168 9.78 9.98 -22.63
CA ASN A 168 11.05 9.27 -22.84
C ASN A 168 11.59 8.71 -21.51
N PHE A 169 10.78 7.97 -20.78
CA PHE A 169 11.10 7.48 -19.43
C PHE A 169 12.31 6.55 -19.34
N ASP A 170 12.78 6.00 -20.46
CA ASP A 170 13.98 5.15 -20.52
C ASP A 170 15.28 5.96 -20.63
N ASP A 171 15.21 7.29 -20.67
CA ASP A 171 16.39 8.15 -20.68
C ASP A 171 17.31 7.84 -19.48
N PRO A 172 18.62 7.57 -19.72
CA PRO A 172 19.53 7.12 -18.67
C PRO A 172 19.75 8.14 -17.55
N MET A 173 19.76 9.46 -17.87
CA MET A 173 19.94 10.51 -16.87
C MET A 173 18.68 10.68 -16.04
N TYR A 174 17.49 10.67 -16.68
CA TYR A 174 16.20 10.65 -15.98
C TYR A 174 16.13 9.47 -15.00
N GLN A 175 16.45 8.28 -15.46
CA GLN A 175 16.48 7.08 -14.62
C GLN A 175 17.47 7.19 -13.45
N HIS A 176 18.61 7.87 -13.65
CA HIS A 176 19.56 8.14 -12.57
C HIS A 176 18.95 9.06 -11.50
N LEU A 177 18.29 10.15 -11.90
CA LEU A 177 17.63 11.09 -10.98
C LEU A 177 16.47 10.43 -10.23
N VAL A 178 15.64 9.65 -10.93
CA VAL A 178 14.55 8.87 -10.33
C VAL A 178 15.09 7.88 -9.29
N ARG A 179 16.15 7.12 -9.60
CA ARG A 179 16.77 6.21 -8.60
C ARG A 179 17.27 6.93 -7.36
N LYS A 180 17.77 8.16 -7.49
CA LYS A 180 18.18 8.97 -6.33
C LYS A 180 16.99 9.34 -5.45
N LEU A 181 15.84 9.74 -6.04
CA LEU A 181 14.59 9.97 -5.29
C LEU A 181 14.13 8.70 -4.57
N TYR A 182 14.10 7.55 -5.27
CA TYR A 182 13.72 6.27 -4.68
C TYR A 182 14.59 5.89 -3.48
N SER A 183 15.91 6.13 -3.57
CA SER A 183 16.85 5.81 -2.48
C SER A 183 16.73 6.73 -1.26
N LEU A 184 16.05 7.87 -1.37
CA LEU A 184 15.87 8.81 -0.28
C LEU A 184 14.46 8.75 0.33
N TYR A 185 13.45 8.47 -0.50
CA TYR A 185 12.05 8.62 -0.11
C TYR A 185 11.22 7.34 -0.20
N VAL A 186 11.66 6.34 -1.01
CA VAL A 186 10.89 5.09 -1.16
C VAL A 186 11.49 3.97 -0.32
N THR A 187 12.73 3.57 -0.57
CA THR A 187 13.44 2.54 0.21
C THR A 187 14.86 3.02 0.49
N ARG A 188 15.10 3.45 1.72
CA ARG A 188 16.34 4.10 2.16
C ARG A 188 17.42 3.09 2.51
N HIS A 189 17.03 1.97 3.13
CA HIS A 189 17.92 0.96 3.69
C HIS A 189 17.56 -0.44 3.20
N PRO A 190 17.71 -0.74 1.89
CA PRO A 190 17.32 -2.05 1.34
C PRO A 190 18.27 -3.15 1.84
N LYS A 191 17.93 -3.77 2.98
CA LYS A 191 18.73 -4.84 3.58
C LYS A 191 18.55 -6.19 2.85
N LEU A 192 17.36 -6.40 2.26
CA LEU A 192 16.97 -7.66 1.66
C LEU A 192 16.47 -7.43 0.23
N LYS A 193 17.28 -7.79 -0.75
CA LYS A 193 16.95 -7.56 -2.17
C LYS A 193 15.68 -8.28 -2.66
N HIS A 194 15.31 -9.40 -2.01
CA HIS A 194 14.11 -10.17 -2.38
C HIS A 194 12.80 -9.57 -1.87
N MET A 195 12.85 -8.57 -1.00
CA MET A 195 11.65 -7.87 -0.53
C MET A 195 11.23 -6.71 -1.43
N VAL A 196 11.82 -6.60 -2.61
CA VAL A 196 11.40 -5.59 -3.59
C VAL A 196 10.20 -6.13 -4.34
N SER A 197 9.05 -5.50 -4.13
CA SER A 197 7.83 -5.78 -4.88
C SER A 197 8.06 -5.54 -6.38
N LEU A 198 7.71 -6.52 -7.20
CA LEU A 198 7.66 -6.36 -8.65
C LEU A 198 6.44 -5.54 -9.03
N LYS A 199 6.55 -4.70 -10.06
CA LYS A 199 5.42 -3.88 -10.52
C LYS A 199 5.03 -4.23 -11.96
N ALA A 200 3.77 -4.63 -12.16
CA ALA A 200 3.20 -4.83 -13.49
C ALA A 200 2.93 -3.48 -14.15
N ALA A 201 3.77 -3.10 -15.12
CA ALA A 201 3.78 -1.77 -15.73
C ALA A 201 2.41 -1.36 -16.31
N THR A 202 1.66 -2.28 -16.92
CA THR A 202 0.33 -1.99 -17.49
C THR A 202 -0.65 -1.52 -16.43
N VAL A 203 -0.74 -2.22 -15.30
CA VAL A 203 -1.62 -1.85 -14.18
C VAL A 203 -1.12 -0.57 -13.53
N TYR A 204 0.18 -0.50 -13.24
CA TYR A 204 0.78 0.64 -12.57
C TYR A 204 0.58 1.94 -13.35
N ASN A 205 0.89 1.93 -14.65
CA ASN A 205 0.79 3.12 -15.51
C ASN A 205 -0.66 3.57 -15.72
N HIS A 206 -1.63 2.64 -15.69
CA HIS A 206 -3.04 3.00 -15.82
C HIS A 206 -3.53 3.83 -14.63
N PHE A 207 -3.17 3.46 -13.42
CA PHE A 207 -3.67 4.10 -12.21
C PHE A 207 -2.79 5.26 -11.72
N GLN A 208 -1.48 5.08 -11.71
CA GLN A 208 -0.50 6.02 -11.16
C GLN A 208 0.17 6.88 -12.25
N GLY A 209 0.92 6.25 -13.10
CA GLY A 209 1.81 6.83 -14.08
C GLY A 209 3.08 5.99 -14.21
N ASN A 210 4.16 6.53 -14.78
CA ASN A 210 5.36 5.73 -15.03
C ASN A 210 6.15 5.36 -13.76
N ASN A 211 6.16 6.25 -12.78
CA ASN A 211 6.86 6.03 -11.51
C ASN A 211 6.18 6.78 -10.35
N GLU A 212 6.72 6.64 -9.13
CA GLU A 212 6.16 7.19 -7.91
C GLU A 212 6.00 8.73 -7.94
N PHE A 213 6.81 9.42 -8.71
CA PHE A 213 6.85 10.88 -8.80
C PHE A 213 6.04 11.44 -9.98
N VAL A 214 5.34 10.59 -10.74
CA VAL A 214 4.51 10.97 -11.89
C VAL A 214 3.07 10.51 -11.65
N MET A 215 2.18 11.45 -11.37
CA MET A 215 0.77 11.18 -11.12
C MET A 215 -0.08 11.68 -12.30
N VAL A 216 -0.27 10.82 -13.30
CA VAL A 216 -1.03 11.11 -14.52
C VAL A 216 -2.11 10.07 -14.83
N GLY A 217 -2.22 9.05 -13.98
CA GLY A 217 -3.16 7.95 -14.14
C GLY A 217 -4.56 8.26 -13.61
N THR A 218 -5.41 7.23 -13.60
CA THR A 218 -6.85 7.34 -13.27
C THR A 218 -7.12 7.55 -11.77
N LEU A 219 -6.12 7.45 -10.89
CA LEU A 219 -6.26 7.81 -9.47
C LEU A 219 -6.37 9.30 -9.24
N ASN A 220 -6.02 10.12 -10.25
CA ASN A 220 -6.16 11.56 -10.13
C ASN A 220 -7.63 11.93 -9.83
N GLY A 221 -7.84 12.72 -8.78
CA GLY A 221 -9.17 13.10 -8.29
C GLY A 221 -9.77 12.15 -7.24
N TRP A 222 -9.10 11.05 -6.87
CA TRP A 222 -9.54 10.25 -5.72
C TRP A 222 -9.39 11.06 -4.42
N ASP A 223 -10.48 11.16 -3.65
CA ASP A 223 -10.58 11.95 -2.42
C ASP A 223 -11.59 11.33 -1.45
N ARG A 224 -11.15 11.06 -0.22
CA ARG A 224 -11.97 10.52 0.88
C ARG A 224 -11.94 11.41 2.13
N ARG A 225 -11.43 12.63 2.03
CA ARG A 225 -11.36 13.57 3.15
C ARG A 225 -12.71 13.76 3.84
N ALA A 226 -13.80 13.82 3.08
CA ALA A 226 -15.15 13.98 3.60
C ALA A 226 -15.74 12.71 4.23
N ASP A 227 -15.15 11.54 4.00
CA ASP A 227 -15.72 10.25 4.39
C ASP A 227 -14.97 9.57 5.54
N LEU A 228 -13.72 9.94 5.83
CA LEU A 228 -12.89 9.27 6.84
C LEU A 228 -13.54 9.19 8.23
N HIS A 229 -14.31 10.20 8.62
CA HIS A 229 -15.02 10.21 9.91
C HIS A 229 -16.07 9.09 10.06
N LYS A 230 -16.41 8.38 8.97
CA LYS A 230 -17.33 7.24 8.96
C LYS A 230 -16.64 5.91 9.28
N ILE A 231 -15.30 5.88 9.31
CA ILE A 231 -14.52 4.68 9.62
C ILE A 231 -14.42 4.57 11.14
N GLU A 232 -15.27 3.74 11.74
CA GLU A 232 -15.31 3.49 13.19
C GLU A 232 -14.31 2.41 13.63
N THR A 233 -13.69 1.69 12.67
CA THR A 233 -12.71 0.63 12.95
C THR A 233 -11.47 1.24 13.61
N PRO A 234 -10.94 0.65 14.71
CA PRO A 234 -9.64 1.03 15.26
C PRO A 234 -8.58 1.07 14.18
N THR A 235 -7.93 2.22 14.01
CA THR A 235 -7.04 2.46 12.87
C THR A 235 -5.64 2.87 13.31
N LEU A 236 -4.62 2.18 12.79
CA LEU A 236 -3.23 2.62 12.85
C LEU A 236 -2.85 3.30 11.53
N LEU A 237 -2.45 4.57 11.62
CA LEU A 237 -1.78 5.30 10.54
C LEU A 237 -0.27 5.18 10.75
N THR A 238 0.46 4.66 9.77
CA THR A 238 1.91 4.50 9.88
C THR A 238 2.62 4.98 8.63
N PHE A 239 3.62 5.85 8.82
CA PHE A 239 4.37 6.53 7.76
C PHE A 239 5.86 6.53 8.08
N GLY A 240 6.70 6.61 7.07
CA GLY A 240 8.11 6.91 7.26
C GLY A 240 8.37 8.40 7.50
N GLU A 241 9.45 8.72 8.22
CA GLU A 241 9.88 10.11 8.43
C GLU A 241 10.18 10.84 7.11
N PHE A 242 10.65 10.08 6.11
CA PHE A 242 11.00 10.55 4.76
C PHE A 242 10.04 9.99 3.70
N ASP A 243 8.79 9.78 4.04
CA ASP A 243 7.80 9.18 3.13
C ASP A 243 7.53 10.09 1.92
N THR A 244 7.16 9.48 0.80
CA THR A 244 6.60 10.18 -0.37
C THR A 244 5.22 10.76 -0.09
N MET A 245 4.55 10.30 0.96
CA MET A 245 3.25 10.82 1.40
C MET A 245 3.43 12.01 2.36
N PRO A 246 2.66 13.12 2.17
CA PRO A 246 2.77 14.29 3.05
C PRO A 246 2.32 13.98 4.48
N LEU A 247 3.22 14.16 5.45
CA LEU A 247 2.94 13.88 6.87
C LEU A 247 1.88 14.81 7.48
N ASP A 248 1.68 16.00 6.92
CA ASP A 248 0.61 16.91 7.37
C ASP A 248 -0.78 16.33 7.02
N SER A 249 -0.90 15.66 5.88
CA SER A 249 -2.12 14.92 5.53
C SER A 249 -2.34 13.75 6.51
N ALA A 250 -1.28 13.02 6.88
CA ALA A 250 -1.38 11.95 7.89
C ALA A 250 -1.87 12.47 9.25
N ARG A 251 -1.39 13.65 9.70
CA ARG A 251 -1.86 14.29 10.94
C ARG A 251 -3.32 14.73 10.85
N ARG A 252 -3.74 15.25 9.68
CA ARG A 252 -5.14 15.59 9.44
C ARG A 252 -6.02 14.33 9.48
N MET A 253 -5.60 13.24 8.85
CA MET A 253 -6.32 11.95 8.89
C MET A 253 -6.49 11.46 10.33
N GLN A 254 -5.45 11.54 11.17
CA GLN A 254 -5.54 11.20 12.59
C GLN A 254 -6.63 12.01 13.29
N ASN A 255 -6.71 13.30 13.04
CA ASN A 255 -7.71 14.17 13.66
C ASN A 255 -9.16 13.94 13.13
N THR A 256 -9.28 13.30 11.97
CA THR A 256 -10.58 13.05 11.32
C THR A 256 -11.14 11.67 11.64
N LEU A 257 -10.28 10.65 11.76
CA LEU A 257 -10.65 9.28 12.10
C LEU A 257 -11.02 9.19 13.59
N PRO A 258 -12.23 8.70 13.96
CA PRO A 258 -12.69 8.69 15.36
C PRO A 258 -11.80 7.88 16.30
N HIS A 259 -11.24 6.78 15.80
CA HIS A 259 -10.44 5.83 16.59
C HIS A 259 -9.13 5.56 15.87
N SER A 260 -8.18 6.51 15.93
CA SER A 260 -6.92 6.35 15.20
C SER A 260 -5.70 6.69 16.05
N ARG A 261 -4.57 6.09 15.66
CA ARG A 261 -3.23 6.39 16.19
C ARG A 261 -2.30 6.61 15.01
N LEU A 262 -1.53 7.70 15.03
CA LEU A 262 -0.49 7.97 14.05
C LEU A 262 0.88 7.62 14.62
N VAL A 263 1.67 6.89 13.85
CA VAL A 263 3.08 6.59 14.15
C VAL A 263 3.95 6.95 12.95
N ILE A 264 5.00 7.71 13.21
CA ILE A 264 6.04 8.04 12.23
C ILE A 264 7.26 7.17 12.55
N THR A 265 7.65 6.31 11.61
CA THR A 265 8.83 5.44 11.73
C THR A 265 10.09 6.25 11.46
N PRO A 266 11.00 6.39 12.44
CA PRO A 266 12.24 7.15 12.27
C PRO A 266 13.10 6.57 11.14
N ASP A 267 13.75 7.43 10.37
CA ASP A 267 14.64 7.08 9.27
C ASP A 267 14.01 6.16 8.20
N GLY A 268 12.68 6.07 8.15
CA GLY A 268 11.93 5.29 7.16
C GLY A 268 11.50 6.15 5.98
N GLY A 269 11.51 5.58 4.78
CA GLY A 269 10.83 6.10 3.59
C GLY A 269 9.44 5.50 3.42
N HIS A 270 8.95 5.46 2.20
CA HIS A 270 7.65 4.87 1.85
C HIS A 270 7.55 3.37 2.21
N CYS A 271 8.68 2.65 2.16
CA CYS A 271 8.78 1.25 2.59
C CYS A 271 9.41 1.12 3.99
N HIS A 272 8.90 1.87 4.97
CA HIS A 272 9.49 1.99 6.30
C HIS A 272 9.48 0.67 7.12
N ASN A 273 8.66 -0.31 6.76
CA ASN A 273 8.75 -1.67 7.30
C ASN A 273 10.03 -2.40 6.90
N VAL A 274 10.68 -1.98 5.81
CA VAL A 274 11.97 -2.49 5.34
C VAL A 274 13.12 -1.64 5.87
N ASP A 275 12.94 -0.33 5.88
CA ASP A 275 13.99 0.62 6.28
C ASP A 275 14.30 0.56 7.78
N ASN A 276 13.27 0.54 8.62
CA ASN A 276 13.40 0.43 10.08
C ASN A 276 12.38 -0.57 10.64
N PRO A 277 12.58 -1.88 10.40
CA PRO A 277 11.63 -2.90 10.79
C PRO A 277 11.37 -2.96 12.30
N ASP A 278 12.38 -2.74 13.13
CA ASP A 278 12.23 -2.82 14.59
C ASP A 278 11.24 -1.75 15.10
N ALA A 279 11.36 -0.51 14.62
CA ALA A 279 10.44 0.56 14.98
C ALA A 279 9.03 0.33 14.42
N PHE A 280 8.93 -0.11 13.15
CA PHE A 280 7.67 -0.41 12.50
C PHE A 280 6.92 -1.54 13.23
N PHE A 281 7.55 -2.69 13.40
CA PHE A 281 6.90 -3.86 14.02
C PHE A 281 6.61 -3.66 15.51
N LYS A 282 7.41 -2.90 16.24
CA LYS A 282 7.07 -2.49 17.60
C LYS A 282 5.73 -1.74 17.65
N SER A 283 5.51 -0.84 16.71
CA SER A 283 4.28 -0.04 16.64
C SER A 283 3.08 -0.88 16.19
N LEU A 284 3.27 -1.72 15.17
CA LEU A 284 2.23 -2.64 14.69
C LEU A 284 1.83 -3.64 15.77
N SER A 285 2.82 -4.28 16.44
CA SER A 285 2.58 -5.21 17.54
C SER A 285 1.81 -4.57 18.69
N LYS A 286 2.20 -3.35 19.06
CA LYS A 286 1.49 -2.58 20.10
C LYS A 286 0.04 -2.27 19.72
N PHE A 287 -0.22 -1.92 18.45
CA PHE A 287 -1.56 -1.68 17.96
C PHE A 287 -2.42 -2.96 18.02
N LEU A 288 -1.91 -4.08 17.48
CA LEU A 288 -2.62 -5.36 17.52
C LEU A 288 -2.95 -5.77 18.97
N GLN A 289 -1.97 -5.67 19.88
CA GLN A 289 -2.15 -5.99 21.29
C GLN A 289 -3.22 -5.11 21.94
N ASP A 290 -3.19 -3.78 21.73
CA ASP A 290 -4.15 -2.86 22.32
C ASP A 290 -5.59 -3.13 21.86
N VAL A 291 -5.76 -3.51 20.58
CA VAL A 291 -7.08 -3.85 20.04
C VAL A 291 -7.54 -5.22 20.59
N GLU A 292 -6.66 -6.23 20.68
CA GLU A 292 -6.99 -7.53 21.26
C GLU A 292 -7.41 -7.41 22.73
N ASP A 293 -6.71 -6.59 23.51
CA ASP A 293 -6.98 -6.37 24.94
C ASP A 293 -8.14 -5.41 25.21
N GLY A 294 -8.70 -4.77 24.18
CA GLY A 294 -9.75 -3.74 24.33
C GLY A 294 -9.23 -2.46 24.99
N THR A 295 -7.94 -2.20 24.93
CA THR A 295 -7.25 -1.04 25.53
C THR A 295 -6.84 0.00 24.50
N PHE A 296 -7.17 -0.21 23.23
CA PHE A 296 -6.85 0.74 22.17
C PHE A 296 -7.51 2.09 22.46
N GLN A 297 -6.67 3.11 22.60
CA GLN A 297 -7.10 4.50 22.67
C GLN A 297 -6.63 5.20 21.41
N GLY A 298 -7.56 5.73 20.66
CA GLY A 298 -7.29 6.72 19.60
C GLY A 298 -6.87 8.05 20.22
N ALA A 299 -6.23 8.90 19.41
CA ALA A 299 -5.92 10.27 19.81
C ALA A 299 -7.20 11.12 19.95
#